data_089e32d4951fe75c5203f676cce21f5c
#
_entry.id   089e32d4951fe75c5203f676cce21f5c
#
_cell.length_a   1.000
_cell.length_b   1.000
_cell.length_c   1.000
_cell.angle_alpha   90.00
_cell.angle_beta   90.00
_cell.angle_gamma   90.00
#
_symmetry.space_group_name_H-M   'P 1'
#
loop_
_entity.id
_entity.type
_entity.pdbx_description
1 polymer ?
#
loop_
_entity_poly.entity_id
_entity_poly.type
_entity_poly.pdbx_seq_one_letter_code
_entity_poly.pdbx_strand_id
1 'polypeptide(L)'
;QGLLFGLTMESRARLYPFFWASLIFALGEIVTFAVVLAARDFLEESRAVVPEISLELALTYFFGVVVAMGVTLFLIPISKLRLVLKAMFAFLFFWGIFIILWLTLPVQVAVVVALVGGLMWFFKPKIWLHNLLLILTLVSSAVVFGAIIVPWSVLLLLLVISVYDVLAVRFGYMLWLARKLSQSESLPAFVIPKRISGWNLELKETEIRRLIEDKAAEREFSILGGGDIGFPLLLIVSVFFAYDFTGSV
;
A
#
# COMPACT_ATOMS: atom_id res chain seq x y z
N GLN A 1 -20.30 -0.39 -30.75
CA GLN A 1 -21.14 0.28 -29.70
C GLN A 1 -22.12 -0.66 -28.99
N GLY A 2 -22.11 -2.01 -29.25
CA GLY A 2 -23.14 -2.96 -28.79
C GLY A 2 -22.78 -3.84 -27.57
N LEU A 3 -21.56 -3.88 -27.10
CA LEU A 3 -21.15 -4.88 -26.08
C LEU A 3 -21.41 -4.46 -24.61
N LEU A 4 -21.59 -3.17 -24.32
CA LEU A 4 -21.84 -2.67 -22.96
C LEU A 4 -23.32 -2.52 -22.59
N PHE A 5 -24.25 -2.59 -23.54
CA PHE A 5 -25.69 -2.41 -23.29
C PHE A 5 -26.44 -3.69 -22.90
N GLY A 6 -25.82 -4.86 -23.00
CA GLY A 6 -26.45 -6.16 -22.69
C GLY A 6 -26.22 -6.70 -21.28
N LEU A 7 -25.44 -6.02 -20.45
CA LEU A 7 -25.15 -6.49 -19.09
C LEU A 7 -26.31 -6.14 -18.15
N THR A 8 -26.84 -7.16 -17.46
CA THR A 8 -27.84 -6.97 -16.40
C THR A 8 -27.28 -6.08 -15.28
N MET A 9 -28.13 -5.40 -14.51
CA MET A 9 -27.72 -4.54 -13.38
C MET A 9 -26.77 -5.28 -12.42
N GLU A 10 -26.97 -6.57 -12.26
CA GLU A 10 -26.17 -7.44 -11.39
C GLU A 10 -24.77 -7.72 -11.93
N SER A 11 -24.62 -7.86 -13.24
CA SER A 11 -23.30 -8.02 -13.89
C SER A 11 -22.48 -6.73 -13.87
N ARG A 12 -23.13 -5.56 -14.02
CA ARG A 12 -22.48 -4.25 -13.87
C ARG A 12 -21.97 -4.02 -12.45
N ALA A 13 -22.73 -4.42 -11.43
CA ALA A 13 -22.32 -4.30 -10.04
C ALA A 13 -21.09 -5.18 -9.69
N ARG A 14 -20.89 -6.30 -10.40
CA ARG A 14 -19.69 -7.16 -10.24
C ARG A 14 -18.47 -6.63 -10.97
N LEU A 15 -18.65 -6.00 -12.14
CA LEU A 15 -17.54 -5.48 -12.95
C LEU A 15 -16.97 -4.15 -12.41
N TYR A 16 -17.76 -3.37 -11.70
CA TYR A 16 -17.37 -2.07 -11.20
C TYR A 16 -16.14 -2.11 -10.24
N PRO A 17 -16.11 -2.98 -9.21
CA PRO A 17 -14.92 -3.11 -8.36
C PRO A 17 -13.69 -3.60 -9.11
N PHE A 18 -13.87 -4.51 -10.07
CA PHE A 18 -12.76 -5.02 -10.90
C PHE A 18 -12.16 -3.90 -11.76
N PHE A 19 -13.00 -3.08 -12.39
CA PHE A 19 -12.54 -1.93 -13.17
C PHE A 19 -11.71 -0.96 -12.32
N TRP A 20 -12.19 -0.62 -11.12
CA TRP A 20 -11.47 0.28 -10.23
C TRP A 20 -10.17 -0.33 -9.68
N ALA A 21 -10.18 -1.62 -9.37
CA ALA A 21 -8.96 -2.33 -8.97
C ALA A 21 -7.90 -2.29 -10.07
N SER A 22 -8.30 -2.58 -11.33
CA SER A 22 -7.39 -2.50 -12.48
C SER A 22 -6.91 -1.08 -12.74
N LEU A 23 -7.77 -0.07 -12.56
CA LEU A 23 -7.39 1.33 -12.71
C LEU A 23 -6.39 1.77 -11.63
N ILE A 24 -6.61 1.39 -10.37
CA ILE A 24 -5.69 1.68 -9.26
C ILE A 24 -4.33 1.03 -9.54
N PHE A 25 -4.32 -0.21 -10.01
CA PHE A 25 -3.08 -0.92 -10.35
C PHE A 25 -2.34 -0.20 -11.48
N ALA A 26 -3.01 0.09 -12.60
CA ALA A 26 -2.42 0.81 -13.74
C ALA A 26 -1.91 2.21 -13.36
N LEU A 27 -2.67 2.96 -12.55
CA LEU A 27 -2.22 4.25 -12.03
C LEU A 27 -0.99 4.08 -11.13
N GLY A 28 -0.96 3.04 -10.29
CA GLY A 28 0.20 2.69 -9.47
C GLY A 28 1.46 2.48 -10.32
N GLU A 29 1.35 1.71 -11.40
CA GLU A 29 2.48 1.47 -12.32
C GLU A 29 2.94 2.77 -13.00
N ILE A 30 2.02 3.57 -13.53
CA ILE A 30 2.34 4.84 -14.20
C ILE A 30 3.05 5.80 -13.23
N VAL A 31 2.50 5.96 -12.03
CA VAL A 31 3.10 6.83 -11.00
C VAL A 31 4.46 6.29 -10.57
N THR A 32 4.59 4.96 -10.38
CA THR A 32 5.86 4.33 -10.04
C THR A 32 6.91 4.62 -11.10
N PHE A 33 6.59 4.47 -12.38
CA PHE A 33 7.52 4.75 -13.46
C PHE A 33 7.98 6.22 -13.45
N ALA A 34 7.06 7.17 -13.28
CA ALA A 34 7.41 8.58 -13.18
C ALA A 34 8.30 8.89 -11.96
N VAL A 35 8.01 8.28 -10.80
CA VAL A 35 8.78 8.50 -9.57
C VAL A 35 10.15 7.84 -9.65
N VAL A 36 10.26 6.66 -10.29
CA VAL A 36 11.54 5.97 -10.51
C VAL A 36 12.47 6.80 -11.39
N LEU A 37 11.95 7.41 -12.46
CA LEU A 37 12.76 8.31 -13.32
C LEU A 37 13.26 9.52 -12.52
N ALA A 38 12.40 10.16 -11.72
CA ALA A 38 12.80 11.27 -10.87
C ALA A 38 13.81 10.84 -9.79
N ALA A 39 13.66 9.64 -9.23
CA ALA A 39 14.60 9.09 -8.25
C ALA A 39 15.97 8.79 -8.87
N ARG A 40 15.98 8.25 -10.09
CA ARG A 40 17.21 8.05 -10.85
C ARG A 40 17.94 9.38 -11.06
N ASP A 41 17.27 10.37 -11.62
CA ASP A 41 17.87 11.69 -11.89
C ASP A 41 18.43 12.32 -10.59
N PHE A 42 17.67 12.21 -9.48
CA PHE A 42 18.11 12.68 -8.16
C PHE A 42 19.37 11.95 -7.67
N LEU A 43 19.45 10.62 -7.84
CA LEU A 43 20.60 9.82 -7.43
C LEU A 43 21.83 10.14 -8.28
N GLU A 44 21.70 10.31 -9.58
CA GLU A 44 22.78 10.69 -10.49
C GLU A 44 23.32 12.10 -10.14
N GLU A 45 22.44 13.07 -9.94
CA GLU A 45 22.82 14.45 -9.60
C GLU A 45 23.49 14.55 -8.23
N SER A 46 22.96 13.85 -7.23
CA SER A 46 23.49 13.84 -5.87
C SER A 46 24.76 13.00 -5.72
N ARG A 47 25.12 12.17 -6.71
CA ARG A 47 26.19 11.16 -6.64
C ARG A 47 26.05 10.24 -5.41
N ALA A 48 24.83 9.96 -5.02
CA ALA A 48 24.55 9.14 -3.85
C ALA A 48 24.86 7.66 -4.16
N VAL A 49 25.66 7.06 -3.29
CA VAL A 49 25.90 5.61 -3.34
C VAL A 49 24.74 4.92 -2.66
N VAL A 50 23.98 4.12 -3.42
CA VAL A 50 22.86 3.34 -2.89
C VAL A 50 23.41 2.03 -2.33
N PRO A 51 23.28 1.75 -1.02
CA PRO A 51 23.77 0.50 -0.44
C PRO A 51 22.88 -0.66 -0.87
N GLU A 52 23.48 -1.76 -1.29
CA GLU A 52 22.76 -3.00 -1.54
C GLU A 52 22.48 -3.73 -0.22
N ILE A 53 21.24 -4.17 -0.05
CA ILE A 53 20.82 -4.98 1.11
C ILE A 53 20.83 -6.46 0.71
N SER A 54 21.54 -7.27 1.51
CA SER A 54 21.53 -8.72 1.32
C SER A 54 20.15 -9.34 1.59
N LEU A 55 19.87 -10.49 0.95
CA LEU A 55 18.63 -11.25 1.18
C LEU A 55 18.40 -11.56 2.66
N GLU A 56 19.45 -11.97 3.38
CA GLU A 56 19.37 -12.30 4.81
C GLU A 56 18.90 -11.11 5.65
N LEU A 57 19.43 -9.92 5.33
CA LEU A 57 19.04 -8.69 6.02
C LEU A 57 17.60 -8.29 5.67
N ALA A 58 17.20 -8.40 4.40
CA ALA A 58 15.84 -8.12 3.95
C ALA A 58 14.82 -9.05 4.64
N LEU A 59 15.10 -10.35 4.70
CA LEU A 59 14.26 -11.32 5.41
C LEU A 59 14.21 -11.06 6.91
N THR A 60 15.35 -10.74 7.52
CA THR A 60 15.43 -10.41 8.96
C THR A 60 14.55 -9.19 9.29
N TYR A 61 14.61 -8.13 8.51
CA TYR A 61 13.75 -6.97 8.70
C TYR A 61 12.28 -7.30 8.47
N PHE A 62 11.97 -8.05 7.40
CA PHE A 62 10.59 -8.44 7.13
C PHE A 62 9.97 -9.23 8.28
N PHE A 63 10.62 -10.32 8.71
CA PHE A 63 10.12 -11.11 9.84
C PHE A 63 10.16 -10.35 11.16
N GLY A 64 11.17 -9.52 11.37
CA GLY A 64 11.26 -8.64 12.54
C GLY A 64 10.04 -7.72 12.65
N VAL A 65 9.67 -7.08 11.55
CA VAL A 65 8.48 -6.20 11.49
C VAL A 65 7.19 -7.00 11.71
N VAL A 66 7.04 -8.18 11.07
CA VAL A 66 5.86 -9.04 11.25
C VAL A 66 5.71 -9.48 12.71
N VAL A 67 6.80 -9.90 13.34
CA VAL A 67 6.80 -10.30 14.76
C VAL A 67 6.52 -9.10 15.65
N ALA A 68 7.20 -7.97 15.45
CA ALA A 68 6.98 -6.75 16.23
C ALA A 68 5.53 -6.25 16.12
N MET A 69 4.95 -6.28 14.90
CA MET A 69 3.55 -5.94 14.69
C MET A 69 2.62 -6.93 15.42
N GLY A 70 2.87 -8.24 15.31
CA GLY A 70 2.09 -9.26 16.00
C GLY A 70 2.11 -9.08 17.52
N VAL A 71 3.29 -8.85 18.11
CA VAL A 71 3.47 -8.58 19.54
C VAL A 71 2.74 -7.30 19.95
N THR A 72 2.89 -6.22 19.18
CA THR A 72 2.21 -4.95 19.42
C THR A 72 0.69 -5.11 19.43
N LEU A 73 0.15 -5.80 18.43
CA LEU A 73 -1.28 -6.09 18.34
C LEU A 73 -1.79 -6.99 19.47
N PHE A 74 -0.94 -7.87 19.99
CA PHE A 74 -1.29 -8.75 21.12
C PHE A 74 -1.27 -8.01 22.45
N LEU A 75 -0.24 -7.20 22.71
CA LEU A 75 0.00 -6.58 24.02
C LEU A 75 -0.81 -5.30 24.23
N ILE A 76 -1.08 -4.53 23.18
CA ILE A 76 -1.76 -3.24 23.30
C ILE A 76 -3.29 -3.43 23.43
N PRO A 77 -3.94 -2.87 24.47
CA PRO A 77 -5.39 -2.85 24.57
C PRO A 77 -6.05 -2.15 23.39
N ILE A 78 -7.20 -2.68 22.94
CA ILE A 78 -7.92 -2.19 21.74
C ILE A 78 -8.18 -0.69 21.78
N SER A 79 -8.50 -0.12 22.96
CA SER A 79 -8.76 1.32 23.13
C SER A 79 -7.57 2.20 22.77
N LYS A 80 -6.34 1.75 23.06
CA LYS A 80 -5.10 2.47 22.73
C LYS A 80 -4.61 2.11 21.33
N LEU A 81 -4.87 0.87 20.88
CA LEU A 81 -4.44 0.34 19.59
C LEU A 81 -4.97 1.19 18.42
N ARG A 82 -6.23 1.67 18.50
CA ARG A 82 -6.83 2.55 17.49
C ARG A 82 -5.98 3.78 17.24
N LEU A 83 -5.63 4.51 18.31
CA LEU A 83 -4.85 5.75 18.19
C LEU A 83 -3.44 5.46 17.66
N VAL A 84 -2.80 4.41 18.16
CA VAL A 84 -1.44 4.00 17.73
C VAL A 84 -1.43 3.66 16.25
N LEU A 85 -2.34 2.81 15.79
CA LEU A 85 -2.41 2.42 14.38
C LEU A 85 -2.78 3.62 13.50
N LYS A 86 -3.73 4.45 13.92
CA LYS A 86 -4.09 5.67 13.18
C LYS A 86 -2.92 6.64 13.05
N ALA A 87 -2.16 6.85 14.11
CA ALA A 87 -0.96 7.68 14.08
C ALA A 87 0.14 7.06 13.19
N MET A 88 0.33 5.75 13.26
CA MET A 88 1.27 5.02 12.41
C MET A 88 0.92 5.14 10.92
N PHE A 89 -0.35 4.97 10.56
CA PHE A 89 -0.79 5.17 9.17
C PHE A 89 -0.65 6.61 8.70
N ALA A 90 -1.00 7.60 9.55
CA ALA A 90 -0.78 9.00 9.22
C ALA A 90 0.70 9.32 8.99
N PHE A 91 1.59 8.73 9.78
CA PHE A 91 3.04 8.84 9.60
C PHE A 91 3.50 8.15 8.30
N LEU A 92 3.00 6.95 7.97
CA LEU A 92 3.32 6.27 6.71
C LEU A 92 2.85 7.08 5.49
N PHE A 93 1.68 7.68 5.57
CA PHE A 93 1.16 8.55 4.51
C PHE A 93 1.98 9.84 4.38
N PHE A 94 2.34 10.47 5.50
CA PHE A 94 3.29 11.58 5.51
C PHE A 94 4.60 11.18 4.82
N TRP A 95 5.19 10.07 5.22
CA TRP A 95 6.43 9.55 4.66
C TRP A 95 6.32 9.30 3.14
N GLY A 96 5.23 8.66 2.71
CA GLY A 96 5.00 8.35 1.30
C GLY A 96 4.92 9.61 0.43
N ILE A 97 4.15 10.62 0.86
CA ILE A 97 4.07 11.91 0.16
C ILE A 97 5.43 12.62 0.19
N PHE A 98 6.08 12.63 1.35
CA PHE A 98 7.36 13.31 1.53
C PHE A 98 8.42 12.80 0.56
N ILE A 99 8.62 11.49 0.46
CA ILE A 99 9.63 10.89 -0.42
C ILE A 99 9.38 11.29 -1.88
N ILE A 100 8.14 11.19 -2.38
CA ILE A 100 7.81 11.53 -3.76
C ILE A 100 8.07 13.00 -4.05
N LEU A 101 7.64 13.88 -3.16
CA LEU A 101 7.78 15.32 -3.37
C LEU A 101 9.22 15.81 -3.20
N TRP A 102 9.98 15.19 -2.31
CA TRP A 102 11.39 15.55 -2.08
C TRP A 102 12.28 15.32 -3.30
N LEU A 103 11.92 14.38 -4.17
CA LEU A 103 12.66 14.15 -5.43
C LEU A 103 12.55 15.32 -6.41
N THR A 104 11.51 16.15 -6.31
CA THR A 104 11.23 17.20 -7.30
C THR A 104 11.05 18.60 -6.73
N LEU A 105 10.83 18.72 -5.42
CA LEU A 105 10.52 19.98 -4.74
C LEU A 105 11.52 20.27 -3.61
N PRO A 106 11.69 21.56 -3.22
CA PRO A 106 12.43 21.91 -2.04
C PRO A 106 11.92 21.19 -0.80
N VAL A 107 12.82 20.71 0.06
CA VAL A 107 12.50 19.90 1.23
C VAL A 107 11.46 20.55 2.14
N GLN A 108 11.47 21.87 2.30
CA GLN A 108 10.52 22.62 3.12
C GLN A 108 9.09 22.49 2.60
N VAL A 109 8.91 22.57 1.27
CA VAL A 109 7.61 22.42 0.61
C VAL A 109 7.14 20.97 0.72
N ALA A 110 8.03 20.01 0.47
CA ALA A 110 7.71 18.60 0.57
C ALA A 110 7.24 18.23 1.99
N VAL A 111 7.93 18.71 3.04
CA VAL A 111 7.54 18.46 4.44
C VAL A 111 6.17 19.05 4.75
N VAL A 112 5.90 20.32 4.36
CA VAL A 112 4.62 20.97 4.65
C VAL A 112 3.47 20.25 3.98
N VAL A 113 3.59 19.94 2.69
CA VAL A 113 2.53 19.25 1.92
C VAL A 113 2.29 17.84 2.46
N ALA A 114 3.36 17.11 2.77
CA ALA A 114 3.26 15.77 3.35
C ALA A 114 2.58 15.79 4.73
N LEU A 115 2.94 16.76 5.57
CA LEU A 115 2.34 16.93 6.89
C LEU A 115 0.83 17.22 6.78
N VAL A 116 0.45 18.13 5.88
CA VAL A 116 -0.96 18.45 5.63
C VAL A 116 -1.72 17.19 5.15
N GLY A 117 -1.15 16.42 4.21
CA GLY A 117 -1.76 15.18 3.72
C GLY A 117 -1.97 14.13 4.82
N GLY A 118 -0.95 13.86 5.62
CA GLY A 118 -1.02 12.92 6.74
C GLY A 118 -2.03 13.36 7.81
N LEU A 119 -2.01 14.65 8.20
CA LEU A 119 -2.96 15.20 9.18
C LEU A 119 -4.39 15.22 8.64
N MET A 120 -4.59 15.58 7.37
CA MET A 120 -5.92 15.57 6.76
C MET A 120 -6.55 14.18 6.83
N TRP A 121 -5.78 13.12 6.55
CA TRP A 121 -6.26 11.76 6.71
C TRP A 121 -6.48 11.39 8.19
N PHE A 122 -5.59 11.79 9.07
CA PHE A 122 -5.72 11.51 10.51
C PHE A 122 -7.03 12.03 11.09
N PHE A 123 -7.46 13.25 10.71
CA PHE A 123 -8.70 13.85 11.21
C PHE A 123 -9.94 13.39 10.41
N LYS A 124 -9.84 13.22 9.10
CA LYS A 124 -10.96 12.87 8.21
C LYS A 124 -10.55 11.77 7.21
N PRO A 125 -10.51 10.49 7.64
CA PRO A 125 -10.11 9.38 6.79
C PRO A 125 -11.20 9.03 5.76
N LYS A 126 -11.32 9.81 4.70
CA LYS A 126 -12.22 9.51 3.57
C LYS A 126 -11.63 8.42 2.69
N ILE A 127 -12.49 7.58 2.10
CA ILE A 127 -12.06 6.43 1.29
C ILE A 127 -11.19 6.86 0.11
N TRP A 128 -11.58 7.89 -0.65
CA TRP A 128 -10.76 8.37 -1.77
C TRP A 128 -9.38 8.86 -1.34
N LEU A 129 -9.31 9.57 -0.20
CA LEU A 129 -8.06 10.09 0.35
C LEU A 129 -7.18 8.94 0.84
N HIS A 130 -7.77 7.96 1.54
CA HIS A 130 -7.07 6.76 2.00
C HIS A 130 -6.44 6.01 0.83
N ASN A 131 -7.22 5.73 -0.21
CA ASN A 131 -6.72 5.02 -1.39
C ASN A 131 -5.62 5.80 -2.13
N LEU A 132 -5.77 7.12 -2.27
CA LEU A 132 -4.75 7.97 -2.87
C LEU A 132 -3.45 7.95 -2.05
N LEU A 133 -3.55 8.12 -0.74
CA LEU A 133 -2.37 8.13 0.13
C LEU A 133 -1.73 6.76 0.22
N LEU A 134 -2.52 5.69 0.21
CA LEU A 134 -2.01 4.33 0.22
C LEU A 134 -1.19 4.03 -1.05
N ILE A 135 -1.69 4.41 -2.25
CA ILE A 135 -0.93 4.18 -3.48
C ILE A 135 0.38 5.00 -3.50
N LEU A 136 0.36 6.27 -3.07
CA LEU A 136 1.58 7.08 -2.96
C LEU A 136 2.58 6.45 -1.99
N THR A 137 2.11 5.92 -0.86
CA THR A 137 2.97 5.24 0.12
C THR A 137 3.56 3.94 -0.43
N LEU A 138 2.77 3.15 -1.17
CA LEU A 138 3.27 1.93 -1.79
C LEU A 138 4.29 2.24 -2.89
N VAL A 139 4.03 3.24 -3.72
CA VAL A 139 4.97 3.69 -4.76
C VAL A 139 6.28 4.17 -4.13
N SER A 140 6.22 5.05 -3.14
CA SER A 140 7.43 5.55 -2.47
C SER A 140 8.21 4.43 -1.78
N SER A 141 7.52 3.50 -1.12
CA SER A 141 8.15 2.33 -0.51
C SER A 141 8.79 1.42 -1.56
N ALA A 142 8.11 1.18 -2.68
CA ALA A 142 8.65 0.40 -3.78
C ALA A 142 9.91 1.04 -4.37
N VAL A 143 9.93 2.37 -4.54
CA VAL A 143 11.10 3.09 -5.06
C VAL A 143 12.27 3.03 -4.08
N VAL A 144 12.04 3.30 -2.80
CA VAL A 144 13.10 3.25 -1.78
C VAL A 144 13.67 1.84 -1.62
N PHE A 145 12.81 0.85 -1.42
CA PHE A 145 13.26 -0.52 -1.20
C PHE A 145 13.75 -1.20 -2.49
N GLY A 146 13.12 -0.90 -3.63
CA GLY A 146 13.54 -1.45 -4.92
C GLY A 146 14.90 -0.92 -5.38
N ALA A 147 15.29 0.30 -4.98
CA ALA A 147 16.63 0.82 -5.26
C ALA A 147 17.74 0.12 -4.46
N ILE A 148 17.42 -0.43 -3.27
CA ILE A 148 18.41 -1.02 -2.36
C ILE A 148 18.40 -2.56 -2.34
N ILE A 149 17.36 -3.21 -2.88
CA ILE A 149 17.23 -4.67 -2.87
C ILE A 149 17.36 -5.19 -4.31
N VAL A 150 18.33 -6.07 -4.53
CA VAL A 150 18.53 -6.68 -5.87
C VAL A 150 17.33 -7.54 -6.29
N PRO A 151 17.02 -7.65 -7.61
CA PRO A 151 15.82 -8.33 -8.10
C PRO A 151 15.68 -9.79 -7.65
N TRP A 152 16.78 -10.53 -7.60
CA TRP A 152 16.77 -11.91 -7.11
C TRP A 152 16.37 -12.02 -5.64
N SER A 153 16.81 -11.08 -4.79
CA SER A 153 16.39 -11.01 -3.41
C SER A 153 14.91 -10.66 -3.27
N VAL A 154 14.38 -9.79 -4.14
CA VAL A 154 12.95 -9.49 -4.18
C VAL A 154 12.14 -10.71 -4.58
N LEU A 155 12.55 -11.46 -5.62
CA LEU A 155 11.86 -12.69 -6.05
C LEU A 155 11.83 -13.74 -4.94
N LEU A 156 12.94 -13.96 -4.25
CA LEU A 156 13.01 -14.90 -3.13
C LEU A 156 12.16 -14.42 -1.95
N LEU A 157 12.17 -13.12 -1.65
CA LEU A 157 11.31 -12.54 -0.63
C LEU A 157 9.82 -12.76 -0.96
N LEU A 158 9.42 -12.52 -2.21
CA LEU A 158 8.04 -12.76 -2.67
C LEU A 158 7.65 -14.24 -2.54
N LEU A 159 8.55 -15.17 -2.84
CA LEU A 159 8.31 -16.60 -2.64
C LEU A 159 8.07 -16.93 -1.17
N VAL A 160 8.91 -16.40 -0.27
CA VAL A 160 8.78 -16.60 1.18
C VAL A 160 7.47 -16.00 1.70
N ILE A 161 7.10 -14.80 1.24
CA ILE A 161 5.82 -14.15 1.60
C ILE A 161 4.64 -15.00 1.11
N SER A 162 4.69 -15.54 -0.11
CA SER A 162 3.63 -16.42 -0.63
C SER A 162 3.42 -17.66 0.24
N VAL A 163 4.50 -18.28 0.68
CA VAL A 163 4.42 -19.43 1.63
C VAL A 163 3.83 -18.98 2.98
N TYR A 164 4.30 -17.83 3.49
CA TYR A 164 3.75 -17.24 4.72
C TYR A 164 2.25 -16.97 4.62
N ASP A 165 1.78 -16.40 3.52
CA ASP A 165 0.37 -16.09 3.32
C ASP A 165 -0.51 -17.35 3.33
N VAL A 166 -0.07 -18.42 2.65
CA VAL A 166 -0.76 -19.71 2.68
C VAL A 166 -0.86 -20.25 4.10
N LEU A 167 0.24 -20.18 4.86
CA LEU A 167 0.27 -20.62 6.25
C LEU A 167 -0.60 -19.74 7.16
N ALA A 168 -0.53 -18.42 7.00
CA ALA A 168 -1.31 -17.45 7.77
C ALA A 168 -2.82 -17.61 7.57
N VAL A 169 -3.25 -17.91 6.33
CA VAL A 169 -4.66 -18.24 6.04
C VAL A 169 -5.04 -19.59 6.68
N ARG A 170 -4.20 -20.62 6.52
CA ARG A 170 -4.48 -21.98 7.06
C ARG A 170 -4.59 -22.02 8.57
N PHE A 171 -3.76 -21.25 9.28
CA PHE A 171 -3.77 -21.17 10.75
C PHE A 171 -4.77 -20.13 11.29
N GLY A 172 -5.53 -19.45 10.44
CA GLY A 172 -6.53 -18.45 10.82
C GLY A 172 -5.94 -17.13 11.33
N TYR A 173 -4.61 -16.94 11.23
CA TYR A 173 -3.94 -15.71 11.65
C TYR A 173 -4.46 -14.49 10.87
N MET A 174 -4.68 -14.63 9.56
CA MET A 174 -5.24 -13.56 8.71
C MET A 174 -6.61 -13.11 9.19
N LEU A 175 -7.49 -14.02 9.58
CA LEU A 175 -8.82 -13.69 10.10
C LEU A 175 -8.74 -12.96 11.46
N TRP A 176 -7.84 -13.44 12.34
CA TRP A 176 -7.59 -12.77 13.61
C TRP A 176 -7.05 -11.34 13.40
N LEU A 177 -6.07 -11.18 12.51
CA LEU A 177 -5.47 -9.90 12.16
C LEU A 177 -6.50 -8.94 11.56
N ALA A 178 -7.30 -9.41 10.60
CA ALA A 178 -8.35 -8.63 9.97
C ALA A 178 -9.38 -8.12 11.00
N ARG A 179 -9.83 -8.98 11.92
CA ARG A 179 -10.71 -8.58 13.02
C ARG A 179 -10.09 -7.53 13.95
N LYS A 180 -8.80 -7.67 14.24
CA LYS A 180 -8.08 -6.74 15.10
C LYS A 180 -7.91 -5.37 14.42
N LEU A 181 -7.52 -5.36 13.15
CA LEU A 181 -7.33 -4.14 12.36
C LEU A 181 -8.66 -3.43 12.06
N SER A 182 -9.77 -4.17 11.86
CA SER A 182 -11.09 -3.55 11.62
C SER A 182 -11.55 -2.64 12.75
N GLN A 183 -11.05 -2.88 13.96
CA GLN A 183 -11.37 -2.08 15.14
C GLN A 183 -10.58 -0.75 15.23
N SER A 184 -9.61 -0.54 14.33
CA SER A 184 -8.68 0.58 14.41
C SER A 184 -8.91 1.69 13.38
N GLU A 185 -9.93 1.59 12.53
CA GLU A 185 -10.16 2.52 11.40
C GLU A 185 -8.97 2.62 10.43
N SER A 186 -8.03 1.68 10.52
CA SER A 186 -6.79 1.67 9.75
C SER A 186 -6.65 0.33 9.05
N LEU A 187 -6.73 0.33 7.72
CA LEU A 187 -6.67 -0.88 6.91
C LEU A 187 -5.55 -0.75 5.87
N PRO A 188 -4.56 -1.67 5.82
CA PRO A 188 -3.51 -1.66 4.80
C PRO A 188 -4.03 -2.23 3.46
N ALA A 189 -5.18 -1.75 3.02
CA ALA A 189 -5.86 -2.23 1.83
C ALA A 189 -6.66 -1.10 1.18
N PHE A 190 -6.82 -1.18 -0.13
CA PHE A 190 -7.70 -0.29 -0.88
C PHE A 190 -9.15 -0.67 -0.63
N VAL A 191 -9.98 0.32 -0.38
CA VAL A 191 -11.43 0.16 -0.21
C VAL A 191 -12.11 0.70 -1.45
N ILE A 192 -12.72 -0.19 -2.21
CA ILE A 192 -13.35 0.14 -3.50
C ILE A 192 -14.87 0.07 -3.32
N PRO A 193 -15.57 1.21 -3.29
CA PRO A 193 -17.02 1.22 -3.17
C PRO A 193 -17.69 0.72 -4.46
N LYS A 194 -18.82 0.01 -4.33
CA LYS A 194 -19.62 -0.43 -5.48
C LYS A 194 -20.40 0.71 -6.14
N ARG A 195 -20.48 1.90 -5.51
CA ARG A 195 -21.18 3.09 -6.00
C ARG A 195 -20.27 4.32 -5.92
N ILE A 196 -20.39 5.23 -6.86
CA ILE A 196 -19.58 6.47 -6.92
C ILE A 196 -19.72 7.31 -5.64
N SER A 197 -20.91 7.38 -5.06
CA SER A 197 -21.16 8.12 -3.81
C SER A 197 -20.35 7.61 -2.62
N GLY A 198 -19.95 6.33 -2.64
CA GLY A 198 -19.19 5.70 -1.57
C GLY A 198 -17.77 6.24 -1.42
N TRP A 199 -17.17 6.81 -2.46
CA TRP A 199 -15.80 7.35 -2.39
C TRP A 199 -15.61 8.47 -1.35
N ASN A 200 -16.66 9.22 -1.05
CA ASN A 200 -16.61 10.35 -0.11
C ASN A 200 -16.99 9.98 1.32
N LEU A 201 -17.31 8.71 1.57
CA LEU A 201 -17.58 8.21 2.91
C LEU A 201 -16.30 8.15 3.75
N GLU A 202 -16.45 8.26 5.06
CA GLU A 202 -15.35 8.12 6.01
C GLU A 202 -15.16 6.64 6.37
N LEU A 203 -13.90 6.23 6.52
CA LEU A 203 -13.54 4.92 7.04
C LEU A 203 -13.88 4.85 8.53
N LYS A 204 -15.08 4.38 8.86
CA LYS A 204 -15.52 4.18 10.25
C LYS A 204 -15.40 2.72 10.64
N GLU A 205 -15.14 2.48 11.93
CA GLU A 205 -15.05 1.14 12.52
C GLU A 205 -16.22 0.24 12.12
N THR A 206 -17.46 0.78 12.18
CA THR A 206 -18.68 0.02 11.86
C THR A 206 -18.72 -0.42 10.40
N GLU A 207 -18.22 0.42 9.49
CA GLU A 207 -18.19 0.11 8.06
C GLU A 207 -17.09 -0.90 7.73
N ILE A 208 -15.88 -0.72 8.28
CA ILE A 208 -14.79 -1.68 8.13
C ILE A 208 -15.17 -3.04 8.72
N ARG A 209 -15.85 -3.07 9.86
CA ARG A 209 -16.31 -4.32 10.47
C ARG A 209 -17.31 -5.05 9.57
N ARG A 210 -18.28 -4.35 8.97
CA ARG A 210 -19.22 -4.92 7.99
C ARG A 210 -18.50 -5.48 6.76
N LEU A 211 -17.42 -4.83 6.29
CA LEU A 211 -16.63 -5.33 5.16
C LEU A 211 -16.04 -6.72 5.40
N ILE A 212 -15.76 -7.06 6.66
CA ILE A 212 -15.12 -8.33 7.04
C ILE A 212 -16.16 -9.38 7.41
N GLU A 213 -17.23 -8.98 8.12
CA GLU A 213 -18.23 -9.89 8.70
C GLU A 213 -19.37 -10.25 7.71
N ASP A 214 -19.73 -9.34 6.79
CA ASP A 214 -20.82 -9.57 5.85
C ASP A 214 -20.45 -10.58 4.76
N LYS A 215 -21.47 -11.31 4.27
CA LYS A 215 -21.30 -12.19 3.11
C LYS A 215 -20.88 -11.38 1.88
N ALA A 216 -20.01 -11.94 1.05
CA ALA A 216 -19.41 -11.25 -0.09
C ALA A 216 -20.45 -10.63 -1.06
N ALA A 217 -21.65 -11.22 -1.16
CA ALA A 217 -22.74 -10.72 -2.01
C ALA A 217 -23.42 -9.45 -1.45
N GLU A 218 -23.41 -9.26 -0.13
CA GLU A 218 -24.08 -8.16 0.57
C GLU A 218 -23.16 -6.95 0.81
N ARG A 219 -21.84 -7.12 0.61
CA ARG A 219 -20.87 -6.05 0.85
C ARG A 219 -21.07 -4.89 -0.11
N GLU A 220 -21.13 -3.68 0.43
CA GLU A 220 -21.18 -2.44 -0.37
C GLU A 220 -19.80 -2.03 -0.92
N PHE A 221 -18.71 -2.63 -0.43
CA PHE A 221 -17.35 -2.35 -0.80
C PHE A 221 -16.59 -3.63 -1.15
N SER A 222 -15.54 -3.49 -1.95
CA SER A 222 -14.54 -4.53 -2.20
C SER A 222 -13.23 -4.10 -1.57
N ILE A 223 -12.45 -5.07 -1.10
CA ILE A 223 -11.15 -4.83 -0.48
C ILE A 223 -10.08 -5.42 -1.40
N LEU A 224 -9.03 -4.63 -1.70
CA LEU A 224 -7.84 -5.07 -2.41
C LEU A 224 -6.64 -4.84 -1.51
N GLY A 225 -5.89 -5.89 -1.21
CA GLY A 225 -4.71 -5.81 -0.35
C GLY A 225 -3.65 -4.86 -0.89
N GLY A 226 -3.02 -4.05 -0.02
CA GLY A 226 -1.93 -3.17 -0.42
C GLY A 226 -0.72 -3.96 -0.95
N GLY A 227 -0.49 -5.17 -0.43
CA GLY A 227 0.58 -6.07 -0.88
C GLY A 227 0.41 -6.53 -2.33
N ASP A 228 -0.84 -6.73 -2.79
CA ASP A 228 -1.14 -7.16 -4.16
C ASP A 228 -0.69 -6.13 -5.21
N ILE A 229 -0.56 -4.87 -4.80
CA ILE A 229 -0.03 -3.77 -5.63
C ILE A 229 1.43 -3.50 -5.27
N GLY A 230 1.76 -3.37 -3.99
CA GLY A 230 3.08 -2.95 -3.53
C GLY A 230 4.22 -3.91 -3.91
N PHE A 231 3.99 -5.21 -3.84
CA PHE A 231 5.01 -6.19 -4.18
C PHE A 231 5.35 -6.26 -5.68
N PRO A 232 4.39 -6.27 -6.61
CA PRO A 232 4.71 -6.11 -8.03
C PRO A 232 5.48 -4.81 -8.33
N LEU A 233 5.08 -3.69 -7.73
CA LEU A 233 5.79 -2.42 -7.90
C LEU A 233 7.23 -2.51 -7.38
N LEU A 234 7.45 -3.15 -6.24
CA LEU A 234 8.79 -3.37 -5.67
C LEU A 234 9.68 -4.16 -6.65
N LEU A 235 9.14 -5.22 -7.27
CA LEU A 235 9.89 -6.01 -8.24
C LEU A 235 10.22 -5.19 -9.49
N ILE A 236 9.26 -4.45 -10.05
CA ILE A 236 9.47 -3.58 -11.22
C ILE A 236 10.60 -2.59 -10.96
N VAL A 237 10.56 -1.92 -9.81
CA VAL A 237 11.58 -0.93 -9.42
C VAL A 237 12.94 -1.56 -9.23
N SER A 238 13.03 -2.71 -8.54
CA SER A 238 14.31 -3.38 -8.33
C SER A 238 14.95 -3.83 -9.64
N VAL A 239 14.15 -4.31 -10.60
CA VAL A 239 14.62 -4.64 -11.94
C VAL A 239 15.12 -3.39 -12.68
N PHE A 240 14.36 -2.29 -12.62
CA PHE A 240 14.75 -1.04 -13.26
C PHE A 240 16.13 -0.57 -12.77
N PHE A 241 16.33 -0.44 -11.47
CA PHE A 241 17.61 0.02 -10.93
C PHE A 241 18.77 -0.95 -11.20
N ALA A 242 18.54 -2.27 -11.18
CA ALA A 242 19.57 -3.24 -11.45
C ALA A 242 20.08 -3.19 -12.90
N TYR A 243 19.21 -2.93 -13.87
CA TYR A 243 19.60 -2.90 -15.28
C TYR A 243 20.03 -1.53 -15.77
N ASP A 244 19.51 -0.46 -15.22
CA ASP A 244 19.84 0.90 -15.66
C ASP A 244 21.16 1.39 -15.03
N PHE A 245 21.42 1.06 -13.75
CA PHE A 245 22.66 1.43 -13.06
C PHE A 245 23.88 0.56 -13.42
N THR A 246 23.68 -0.72 -13.80
CA THR A 246 24.80 -1.58 -14.21
C THR A 246 25.33 -1.28 -15.62
N GLY A 247 24.60 -0.52 -16.43
CA GLY A 247 25.04 -0.07 -17.75
C GLY A 247 25.93 1.17 -17.76
N SER A 248 26.17 1.79 -16.63
CA SER A 248 26.91 3.07 -16.49
C SER A 248 28.26 2.95 -15.76
N VAL A 249 28.78 1.73 -15.52
CA VAL A 249 30.10 1.46 -14.92
C VAL A 249 31.08 0.92 -15.93
#